data_56e08379e4824ea890d170488b1b3d97
#
_entry.id   56e08379e4824ea890d170488b1b3d97
#
_cell.length_a   1.000
_cell.length_b   1.000
_cell.length_c   1.000
_cell.angle_alpha   90.00
_cell.angle_beta   90.00
_cell.angle_gamma   90.00
#
_symmetry.space_group_name_H-M   'P 1'
#
loop_
_entity.id
_entity.type
_entity.pdbx_description
1 polymer ?
#
loop_
_entity_poly.entity_id
_entity_poly.type
_entity_poly.pdbx_seq_one_letter_code
_entity_poly.pdbx_strand_id
1 'polypeptide(L)'
;MPAFLETLLAALDERVGVRVDFPNPFPREFGVPSSRGIASYRAPQAIYQAWRTRELLRDIGGTKVLEIGAGMGRTAYYARRLGITDYTMVDLPLGNVAQAAFLGRVLGSDAIWLPGDSSTQKAGRIRIYPPSWLANSDEEFGVALNADSITEMDTQQAMGYFCEMARRVAVFLSINHEGYSLQVRDLPSKCEIDTRVLRYPYWLRKGYVEEIYRFDTHRKASSPLPFIRPRHD
;
A
#
# COMPACT_ATOMS: atom_id res chain seq x y z
N MET A 1 -22.79 21.08 -11.48
CA MET A 1 -21.49 20.41 -11.65
C MET A 1 -21.11 20.44 -13.14
N PRO A 2 -19.82 20.56 -13.47
CA PRO A 2 -19.43 20.51 -14.88
C PRO A 2 -19.73 19.11 -15.44
N ALA A 3 -20.48 19.03 -16.55
CA ALA A 3 -20.76 17.78 -17.27
C ALA A 3 -19.49 16.98 -17.61
N PHE A 4 -18.39 17.71 -17.81
CA PHE A 4 -17.07 17.14 -18.06
C PHE A 4 -16.56 16.23 -16.91
N LEU A 5 -16.75 16.61 -15.63
CA LEU A 5 -16.31 15.78 -14.50
C LEU A 5 -17.02 14.42 -14.47
N GLU A 6 -18.34 14.41 -14.69
CA GLU A 6 -19.11 13.17 -14.71
C GLU A 6 -18.72 12.26 -15.88
N THR A 7 -18.38 12.84 -17.03
CA THR A 7 -17.84 12.10 -18.18
C THR A 7 -16.49 11.45 -17.85
N LEU A 8 -15.59 12.19 -17.19
CA LEU A 8 -14.30 11.62 -16.73
C LEU A 8 -14.49 10.49 -15.71
N LEU A 9 -15.44 10.66 -14.78
CA LEU A 9 -15.73 9.62 -13.79
C LEU A 9 -16.33 8.37 -14.43
N ALA A 10 -17.18 8.52 -15.45
CA ALA A 10 -17.70 7.38 -16.21
C ALA A 10 -16.60 6.63 -16.97
N ALA A 11 -15.69 7.35 -17.63
CA ALA A 11 -14.54 6.75 -18.29
C ALA A 11 -13.58 6.05 -17.31
N LEU A 12 -13.39 6.62 -16.11
CA LEU A 12 -12.62 5.99 -15.05
C LEU A 12 -13.29 4.68 -14.59
N ASP A 13 -14.60 4.68 -14.35
CA ASP A 13 -15.35 3.48 -13.97
C ASP A 13 -15.19 2.35 -14.98
N GLU A 14 -15.31 2.67 -16.26
CA GLU A 14 -15.09 1.71 -17.37
C GLU A 14 -13.67 1.15 -17.32
N ARG A 15 -12.67 2.01 -17.13
CA ARG A 15 -11.27 1.60 -17.10
C ARG A 15 -10.92 0.72 -15.92
N VAL A 16 -11.44 1.02 -14.72
CA VAL A 16 -11.15 0.26 -13.50
C VAL A 16 -12.11 -0.90 -13.26
N GLY A 17 -13.25 -0.92 -13.96
CA GLY A 17 -14.25 -1.99 -13.91
C GLY A 17 -15.20 -1.93 -12.72
N VAL A 18 -15.22 -0.80 -11.99
CA VAL A 18 -16.14 -0.56 -10.86
C VAL A 18 -16.51 0.92 -10.80
N ARG A 19 -17.69 1.20 -10.24
CA ARG A 19 -18.08 2.59 -9.96
C ARG A 19 -17.20 3.16 -8.83
N VAL A 20 -16.39 4.17 -9.15
CA VAL A 20 -15.54 4.88 -8.20
C VAL A 20 -16.38 5.90 -7.43
N ASP A 21 -16.17 5.99 -6.12
CA ASP A 21 -16.74 6.99 -5.23
C ASP A 21 -15.65 7.61 -4.35
N PHE A 22 -15.99 8.70 -3.66
CA PHE A 22 -15.06 9.45 -2.83
C PHE A 22 -15.63 9.59 -1.43
N PRO A 23 -15.47 8.56 -0.56
CA PRO A 23 -15.99 8.62 0.79
C PRO A 23 -15.25 9.67 1.60
N ASN A 24 -16.03 10.56 2.25
CA ASN A 24 -15.54 11.63 3.10
C ASN A 24 -16.12 11.50 4.51
N PRO A 25 -15.65 10.51 5.32
CA PRO A 25 -16.22 10.26 6.64
C PRO A 25 -15.82 11.29 7.68
N PHE A 26 -14.87 12.17 7.35
CA PHE A 26 -14.40 13.24 8.21
C PHE A 26 -14.76 14.60 7.62
N PRO A 27 -15.08 15.61 8.47
CA PRO A 27 -15.40 16.95 8.00
C PRO A 27 -14.15 17.64 7.40
N ARG A 28 -14.40 18.62 6.52
CA ARG A 28 -13.38 19.53 5.96
C ARG A 28 -12.36 18.87 5.04
N GLU A 29 -12.71 17.82 4.34
CA GLU A 29 -11.85 17.31 3.27
C GLU A 29 -11.86 18.28 2.09
N PHE A 30 -10.66 18.66 1.61
CA PHE A 30 -10.49 19.52 0.45
C PHE A 30 -10.42 18.68 -0.83
N GLY A 31 -11.12 19.14 -1.87
CA GLY A 31 -11.12 18.48 -3.16
C GLY A 31 -12.17 19.02 -4.09
N VAL A 32 -12.37 18.35 -5.22
CA VAL A 32 -13.38 18.71 -6.21
C VAL A 32 -14.71 18.03 -5.85
N PRO A 33 -15.79 18.80 -5.60
CA PRO A 33 -17.11 18.21 -5.35
C PRO A 33 -17.62 17.45 -6.59
N SER A 34 -18.16 16.26 -6.36
CA SER A 34 -18.78 15.42 -7.38
C SER A 34 -20.10 14.84 -6.88
N SER A 35 -20.88 14.18 -7.76
CA SER A 35 -22.05 13.39 -7.39
C SER A 35 -21.74 12.18 -6.49
N ARG A 36 -20.44 11.89 -6.29
CA ARG A 36 -19.92 10.70 -5.62
C ARG A 36 -19.08 11.03 -4.38
N GLY A 37 -19.16 12.24 -3.89
CA GLY A 37 -18.35 12.77 -2.78
C GLY A 37 -17.32 13.80 -3.24
N ILE A 38 -16.38 14.14 -2.35
CA ILE A 38 -15.31 15.11 -2.62
C ILE A 38 -14.06 14.36 -3.09
N ALA A 39 -13.71 14.54 -4.36
CA ALA A 39 -12.48 13.98 -4.92
C ALA A 39 -11.28 14.79 -4.42
N SER A 40 -10.66 14.34 -3.33
CA SER A 40 -9.43 14.96 -2.83
C SER A 40 -8.26 14.62 -3.77
N TYR A 41 -7.18 15.39 -3.69
CA TYR A 41 -5.97 15.15 -4.51
C TYR A 41 -5.32 13.78 -4.25
N ARG A 42 -5.60 13.14 -3.12
CA ARG A 42 -5.13 11.80 -2.80
C ARG A 42 -5.97 10.69 -3.42
N ALA A 43 -7.22 10.97 -3.78
CA ALA A 43 -8.11 9.95 -4.33
C ALA A 43 -7.59 9.37 -5.66
N PRO A 44 -7.20 10.16 -6.68
CA PRO A 44 -6.63 9.61 -7.92
C PRO A 44 -5.40 8.75 -7.69
N GLN A 45 -4.54 9.14 -6.74
CA GLN A 45 -3.34 8.36 -6.39
C GLN A 45 -3.71 7.01 -5.80
N ALA A 46 -4.62 6.98 -4.81
CA ALA A 46 -5.05 5.74 -4.16
C ALA A 46 -5.79 4.81 -5.13
N ILE A 47 -6.62 5.35 -6.04
CA ILE A 47 -7.27 4.58 -7.11
C ILE A 47 -6.23 3.95 -8.03
N TYR A 48 -5.26 4.74 -8.48
CA TYR A 48 -4.18 4.26 -9.35
C TYR A 48 -3.35 3.17 -8.64
N GLN A 49 -2.95 3.38 -7.39
CA GLN A 49 -2.19 2.42 -6.60
C GLN A 49 -2.95 1.10 -6.45
N ALA A 50 -4.24 1.15 -6.12
CA ALA A 50 -5.09 -0.03 -6.00
C ALA A 50 -5.26 -0.76 -7.34
N TRP A 51 -5.51 -0.01 -8.42
CA TRP A 51 -5.61 -0.57 -9.77
C TRP A 51 -4.30 -1.22 -10.21
N ARG A 52 -3.17 -0.53 -10.02
CA ARG A 52 -1.84 -1.03 -10.38
C ARG A 52 -1.48 -2.30 -9.62
N THR A 53 -1.76 -2.32 -8.32
CA THR A 53 -1.59 -3.50 -7.47
C THR A 53 -2.42 -4.68 -7.98
N ARG A 54 -3.68 -4.44 -8.36
CA ARG A 54 -4.55 -5.49 -8.95
C ARG A 54 -3.97 -6.04 -10.25
N GLU A 55 -3.48 -5.18 -11.15
CA GLU A 55 -2.90 -5.65 -12.41
C GLU A 55 -1.63 -6.49 -12.15
N LEU A 56 -0.76 -6.05 -11.23
CA LEU A 56 0.43 -6.83 -10.86
C LEU A 56 0.07 -8.19 -10.23
N LEU A 57 -0.98 -8.25 -9.38
CA LEU A 57 -1.47 -9.52 -8.84
C LEU A 57 -1.97 -10.45 -9.94
N ARG A 58 -2.68 -9.93 -10.92
CA ARG A 58 -3.17 -10.72 -12.08
C ARG A 58 -2.02 -11.28 -12.91
N ASP A 59 -0.99 -10.47 -13.16
CA ASP A 59 0.19 -10.86 -13.93
C ASP A 59 0.94 -12.05 -13.31
N ILE A 60 0.92 -12.18 -11.98
CA ILE A 60 1.62 -13.24 -11.26
C ILE A 60 0.70 -14.37 -10.74
N GLY A 61 -0.61 -14.25 -10.97
CA GLY A 61 -1.60 -15.19 -10.40
C GLY A 61 -1.69 -15.15 -8.87
N GLY A 62 -1.32 -14.01 -8.25
CA GLY A 62 -1.33 -13.81 -6.81
C GLY A 62 -2.66 -13.24 -6.30
N THR A 63 -2.89 -13.32 -4.98
CA THR A 63 -4.12 -12.82 -4.35
C THR A 63 -3.87 -11.92 -3.15
N LYS A 64 -2.70 -12.02 -2.51
CA LYS A 64 -2.39 -11.35 -1.23
C LYS A 64 -1.57 -10.08 -1.44
N VAL A 65 -1.96 -9.03 -0.75
CA VAL A 65 -1.27 -7.71 -0.75
C VAL A 65 -0.75 -7.38 0.63
N LEU A 66 0.48 -6.85 0.65
CA LEU A 66 1.10 -6.20 1.81
C LEU A 66 1.30 -4.71 1.49
N GLU A 67 0.77 -3.80 2.29
CA GLU A 67 1.07 -2.36 2.17
C GLU A 67 1.87 -1.89 3.38
N ILE A 68 2.99 -1.23 3.14
CA ILE A 68 3.85 -0.65 4.17
C ILE A 68 3.61 0.86 4.19
N GLY A 69 3.20 1.41 5.34
CA GLY A 69 2.95 2.85 5.48
C GLY A 69 1.71 3.31 4.72
N ALA A 70 0.56 2.70 5.00
CA ALA A 70 -0.70 2.91 4.26
C ALA A 70 -1.37 4.28 4.53
N GLY A 71 -0.80 5.12 5.38
CA GLY A 71 -1.37 6.40 5.76
C GLY A 71 -2.78 6.23 6.36
N MET A 72 -3.81 6.74 5.70
CA MET A 72 -5.20 6.56 6.17
C MET A 72 -5.88 5.29 5.63
N GLY A 73 -5.21 4.47 4.82
CA GLY A 73 -5.81 3.26 4.25
C GLY A 73 -6.70 3.51 3.02
N ARG A 74 -6.54 4.63 2.32
CA ARG A 74 -7.34 4.93 1.12
C ARG A 74 -7.08 3.94 -0.01
N THR A 75 -5.83 3.50 -0.18
CA THR A 75 -5.48 2.49 -1.18
C THR A 75 -6.16 1.16 -0.86
N ALA A 76 -6.16 0.74 0.40
CA ALA A 76 -6.86 -0.47 0.85
C ALA A 76 -8.38 -0.40 0.61
N TYR A 77 -9.00 0.78 0.80
CA TYR A 77 -10.40 1.01 0.46
C TYR A 77 -10.68 0.71 -1.03
N TYR A 78 -9.92 1.35 -1.93
CA TYR A 78 -10.11 1.12 -3.37
C TYR A 78 -9.70 -0.30 -3.80
N ALA A 79 -8.65 -0.87 -3.21
CA ALA A 79 -8.27 -2.26 -3.45
C ALA A 79 -9.43 -3.22 -3.15
N ARG A 80 -10.12 -3.02 -2.03
CA ARG A 80 -11.32 -3.77 -1.68
C ARG A 80 -12.44 -3.60 -2.71
N ARG A 81 -12.69 -2.35 -3.16
CA ARG A 81 -13.65 -2.04 -4.21
C ARG A 81 -13.31 -2.71 -5.54
N LEU A 82 -12.03 -2.86 -5.84
CA LEU A 82 -11.51 -3.54 -7.04
C LEU A 82 -11.43 -5.07 -6.91
N GLY A 83 -11.93 -5.65 -5.81
CA GLY A 83 -12.02 -7.10 -5.60
C GLY A 83 -10.79 -7.74 -4.95
N ILE A 84 -9.83 -6.96 -4.44
CA ILE A 84 -8.73 -7.49 -3.63
C ILE A 84 -9.25 -7.71 -2.21
N THR A 85 -9.41 -8.97 -1.80
CA THR A 85 -10.00 -9.35 -0.52
C THR A 85 -8.98 -9.74 0.55
N ASP A 86 -7.74 -10.05 0.17
CA ASP A 86 -6.66 -10.39 1.09
C ASP A 86 -5.64 -9.25 1.12
N TYR A 87 -5.85 -8.33 2.05
CA TYR A 87 -5.07 -7.10 2.16
C TYR A 87 -4.55 -6.90 3.58
N THR A 88 -3.24 -6.73 3.71
CA THR A 88 -2.56 -6.50 4.99
C THR A 88 -1.84 -5.16 4.94
N MET A 89 -2.05 -4.35 5.96
CA MET A 89 -1.33 -3.10 6.17
C MET A 89 -0.42 -3.22 7.38
N VAL A 90 0.79 -2.66 7.26
CA VAL A 90 1.75 -2.54 8.34
C VAL A 90 2.14 -1.07 8.48
N ASP A 91 1.86 -0.48 9.63
CA ASP A 91 2.12 0.94 9.89
C ASP A 91 2.42 1.18 11.37
N LEU A 92 2.87 2.40 11.67
CA LEU A 92 3.04 2.86 13.05
C LEU A 92 1.69 2.84 13.80
N PRO A 93 1.69 2.70 15.14
CA PRO A 93 0.45 2.57 15.92
C PRO A 93 -0.57 3.69 15.67
N LEU A 94 -0.12 4.93 15.53
CA LEU A 94 -1.02 6.05 15.23
C LEU A 94 -1.62 5.96 13.81
N GLY A 95 -0.83 5.51 12.82
CA GLY A 95 -1.31 5.20 11.48
C GLY A 95 -2.37 4.10 11.50
N ASN A 96 -2.13 3.03 12.26
CA ASN A 96 -3.08 1.92 12.41
C ASN A 96 -4.43 2.39 13.00
N VAL A 97 -4.41 3.30 13.98
CA VAL A 97 -5.64 3.90 14.54
C VAL A 97 -6.39 4.71 13.47
N ALA A 98 -5.67 5.53 12.70
CA ALA A 98 -6.28 6.33 11.63
C ALA A 98 -6.89 5.43 10.52
N GLN A 99 -6.20 4.36 10.15
CA GLN A 99 -6.66 3.36 9.19
C GLN A 99 -7.92 2.65 9.69
N ALA A 100 -7.92 2.17 10.94
CA ALA A 100 -9.08 1.51 11.53
C ALA A 100 -10.29 2.45 11.62
N ALA A 101 -10.07 3.71 12.01
CA ALA A 101 -11.12 4.72 12.09
C ALA A 101 -11.70 5.07 10.70
N PHE A 102 -10.86 5.21 9.68
CA PHE A 102 -11.31 5.49 8.31
C PHE A 102 -12.05 4.29 7.72
N LEU A 103 -11.38 3.13 7.67
CA LEU A 103 -11.93 1.94 7.03
C LEU A 103 -13.17 1.42 7.75
N GLY A 104 -13.19 1.47 9.08
CA GLY A 104 -14.38 1.10 9.86
C GLY A 104 -15.58 1.98 9.57
N ARG A 105 -15.39 3.27 9.29
CA ARG A 105 -16.49 4.18 8.91
C ARG A 105 -16.98 4.01 7.49
N VAL A 106 -16.11 3.66 6.54
CA VAL A 106 -16.47 3.58 5.12
C VAL A 106 -16.84 2.18 4.64
N LEU A 107 -16.34 1.14 5.30
CA LEU A 107 -16.60 -0.27 4.96
C LEU A 107 -17.36 -1.04 6.05
N GLY A 108 -17.46 -0.48 7.26
CA GLY A 108 -17.95 -1.18 8.46
C GLY A 108 -16.84 -1.88 9.24
N SER A 109 -17.05 -2.06 10.56
CA SER A 109 -16.10 -2.70 11.46
C SER A 109 -15.76 -4.14 11.06
N ASP A 110 -16.73 -4.85 10.49
CA ASP A 110 -16.55 -6.24 10.06
C ASP A 110 -15.61 -6.40 8.87
N ALA A 111 -15.32 -5.30 8.15
CA ALA A 111 -14.40 -5.32 7.02
C ALA A 111 -12.91 -5.26 7.45
N ILE A 112 -12.63 -4.96 8.71
CA ILE A 112 -11.27 -4.83 9.25
C ILE A 112 -10.99 -5.87 10.32
N TRP A 113 -9.72 -6.17 10.52
CA TRP A 113 -9.23 -7.03 11.59
C TRP A 113 -8.02 -6.37 12.27
N LEU A 114 -8.02 -6.35 13.59
CA LEU A 114 -6.97 -5.78 14.43
C LEU A 114 -6.37 -6.85 15.36
N PRO A 115 -5.09 -6.75 15.76
CA PRO A 115 -4.54 -7.56 16.83
C PRO A 115 -5.36 -7.39 18.13
N GLY A 116 -5.77 -8.51 18.72
CA GLY A 116 -6.66 -8.50 19.90
C GLY A 116 -8.15 -8.58 19.59
N ASP A 117 -8.55 -8.57 18.30
CA ASP A 117 -9.94 -8.88 17.92
C ASP A 117 -10.31 -10.30 18.39
N SER A 118 -11.48 -10.43 19.00
CA SER A 118 -12.00 -11.72 19.49
C SER A 118 -12.30 -12.70 18.35
N SER A 119 -12.55 -12.20 17.14
CA SER A 119 -12.76 -13.02 15.95
C SER A 119 -11.45 -13.61 15.46
N THR A 120 -11.38 -14.93 15.35
CA THR A 120 -10.26 -15.64 14.72
C THR A 120 -10.31 -15.58 13.19
N GLN A 121 -11.46 -15.20 12.61
CA GLN A 121 -11.64 -15.13 11.16
C GLN A 121 -11.04 -13.86 10.59
N LYS A 122 -9.89 -14.00 9.95
CA LYS A 122 -9.16 -12.93 9.26
C LYS A 122 -9.43 -12.88 7.76
N ALA A 123 -9.87 -13.99 7.19
CA ALA A 123 -10.11 -14.10 5.75
C ALA A 123 -11.18 -13.11 5.28
N GLY A 124 -10.91 -12.41 4.18
CA GLY A 124 -11.80 -11.42 3.62
C GLY A 124 -11.85 -10.08 4.38
N ARG A 125 -11.04 -9.89 5.41
CA ARG A 125 -10.89 -8.62 6.13
C ARG A 125 -9.58 -7.93 5.78
N ILE A 126 -9.57 -6.61 5.83
CA ILE A 126 -8.34 -5.82 5.77
C ILE A 126 -7.66 -5.94 7.13
N ARG A 127 -6.46 -6.50 7.15
CA ARG A 127 -5.69 -6.72 8.37
C ARG A 127 -4.76 -5.54 8.62
N ILE A 128 -4.72 -5.04 9.84
CA ILE A 128 -3.92 -3.88 10.24
C ILE A 128 -2.97 -4.30 11.35
N TYR A 129 -1.67 -4.20 11.12
CA TYR A 129 -0.65 -4.67 12.04
C TYR A 129 0.40 -3.61 12.36
N PRO A 130 1.00 -3.66 13.57
CA PRO A 130 2.18 -2.86 13.89
C PRO A 130 3.43 -3.40 13.16
N PRO A 131 4.51 -2.61 13.07
CA PRO A 131 5.76 -3.01 12.38
C PRO A 131 6.37 -4.32 12.89
N SER A 132 6.27 -4.57 14.19
CA SER A 132 6.79 -5.79 14.83
C SER A 132 6.16 -7.08 14.29
N TRP A 133 4.95 -7.01 13.73
CA TRP A 133 4.31 -8.19 13.14
C TRP A 133 5.07 -8.71 11.92
N LEU A 134 5.59 -7.82 11.07
CA LEU A 134 6.28 -8.25 9.84
C LEU A 134 7.52 -9.07 10.16
N ALA A 135 8.29 -8.68 11.18
CA ALA A 135 9.48 -9.41 11.60
C ALA A 135 9.19 -10.82 12.18
N ASN A 136 7.97 -11.01 12.71
CA ASN A 136 7.57 -12.25 13.40
C ASN A 136 6.57 -13.09 12.59
N SER A 137 6.30 -12.72 11.34
CA SER A 137 5.38 -13.43 10.44
C SER A 137 6.16 -14.16 9.36
N ASP A 138 5.71 -15.35 8.98
CA ASP A 138 6.21 -16.09 7.82
C ASP A 138 5.22 -16.02 6.64
N GLU A 139 4.25 -15.11 6.70
CA GLU A 139 3.25 -14.98 5.66
C GLU A 139 3.86 -14.44 4.37
N GLU A 140 3.53 -15.08 3.24
CA GLU A 140 3.96 -14.69 1.90
C GLU A 140 2.86 -13.92 1.18
N PHE A 141 3.27 -13.00 0.30
CA PHE A 141 2.37 -12.14 -0.45
C PHE A 141 2.71 -12.14 -1.93
N GLY A 142 1.72 -11.88 -2.77
CA GLY A 142 1.95 -11.69 -4.20
C GLY A 142 2.60 -10.35 -4.47
N VAL A 143 2.01 -9.27 -3.95
CA VAL A 143 2.48 -7.91 -4.16
C VAL A 143 2.65 -7.19 -2.82
N ALA A 144 3.80 -6.54 -2.63
CA ALA A 144 3.92 -5.47 -1.64
C ALA A 144 3.76 -4.10 -2.31
N LEU A 145 3.16 -3.15 -1.60
CA LEU A 145 3.02 -1.75 -1.99
C LEU A 145 3.64 -0.84 -0.93
N ASN A 146 4.38 0.16 -1.38
CA ASN A 146 4.77 1.30 -0.56
C ASN A 146 4.65 2.58 -1.38
N ALA A 147 3.99 3.57 -0.80
CA ALA A 147 3.88 4.91 -1.37
C ALA A 147 4.13 5.96 -0.29
N ASP A 148 5.09 6.83 -0.54
CA ASP A 148 5.40 8.00 0.31
C ASP A 148 5.93 7.70 1.73
N SER A 149 6.34 6.50 2.09
CA SER A 149 6.76 6.25 3.47
C SER A 149 8.18 5.70 3.63
N ILE A 150 8.63 4.80 2.76
CA ILE A 150 9.93 4.15 2.95
C ILE A 150 11.11 5.14 2.81
N THR A 151 10.97 6.18 2.00
CA THR A 151 11.98 7.24 1.82
C THR A 151 12.02 8.25 2.96
N GLU A 152 11.04 8.22 3.85
CA GLU A 152 10.97 9.05 5.08
C GLU A 152 11.55 8.34 6.31
N MET A 153 11.88 7.05 6.17
CA MET A 153 12.48 6.24 7.23
C MET A 153 13.99 6.48 7.31
N ASP A 154 14.61 6.12 8.43
CA ASP A 154 16.05 5.96 8.45
C ASP A 154 16.50 4.79 7.57
N THR A 155 17.78 4.82 7.14
CA THR A 155 18.29 3.85 6.17
C THR A 155 18.22 2.42 6.69
N GLN A 156 18.42 2.17 7.98
CA GLN A 156 18.40 0.82 8.55
C GLN A 156 16.97 0.26 8.59
N GLN A 157 16.00 1.09 8.96
CA GLN A 157 14.58 0.70 8.92
C GLN A 157 14.13 0.39 7.49
N ALA A 158 14.47 1.25 6.53
CA ALA A 158 14.14 1.05 5.13
C ALA A 158 14.76 -0.24 4.57
N MET A 159 16.03 -0.50 4.87
CA MET A 159 16.69 -1.77 4.53
C MET A 159 15.99 -2.97 5.16
N GLY A 160 15.62 -2.88 6.45
CA GLY A 160 14.88 -3.94 7.15
C GLY A 160 13.57 -4.28 6.44
N TYR A 161 12.77 -3.28 6.09
CA TYR A 161 11.54 -3.49 5.32
C TYR A 161 11.80 -4.06 3.94
N PHE A 162 12.82 -3.55 3.22
CA PHE A 162 13.15 -4.02 1.87
C PHE A 162 13.59 -5.50 1.90
N CYS A 163 14.46 -5.87 2.84
CA CYS A 163 14.91 -7.25 3.02
C CYS A 163 13.74 -8.20 3.36
N GLU A 164 12.83 -7.77 4.26
CA GLU A 164 11.65 -8.56 4.60
C GLU A 164 10.68 -8.71 3.41
N MET A 165 10.50 -7.66 2.60
CA MET A 165 9.72 -7.75 1.37
C MET A 165 10.38 -8.70 0.37
N ALA A 166 11.68 -8.60 0.14
CA ALA A 166 12.39 -9.47 -0.80
C ALA A 166 12.31 -10.97 -0.45
N ARG A 167 12.13 -11.29 0.83
CA ARG A 167 11.96 -12.68 1.29
C ARG A 167 10.55 -13.24 1.10
N ARG A 168 9.52 -12.38 1.01
CA ARG A 168 8.12 -12.77 1.18
C ARG A 168 7.21 -12.38 0.05
N VAL A 169 7.64 -11.51 -0.86
CA VAL A 169 6.79 -11.04 -1.94
C VAL A 169 7.40 -11.34 -3.29
N ALA A 170 6.56 -11.66 -4.25
CA ALA A 170 7.01 -11.86 -5.63
C ALA A 170 7.30 -10.52 -6.32
N VAL A 171 6.49 -9.49 -6.00
CA VAL A 171 6.60 -8.17 -6.63
C VAL A 171 6.46 -7.07 -5.58
N PHE A 172 7.36 -6.10 -5.60
CA PHE A 172 7.25 -4.88 -4.81
C PHE A 172 6.99 -3.67 -5.72
N LEU A 173 5.87 -3.00 -5.51
CA LEU A 173 5.50 -1.73 -6.14
C LEU A 173 5.87 -0.58 -5.22
N SER A 174 6.82 0.24 -5.63
CA SER A 174 7.27 1.43 -4.92
C SER A 174 6.83 2.68 -5.69
N ILE A 175 6.20 3.64 -5.01
CA ILE A 175 5.85 4.95 -5.56
C ILE A 175 6.35 6.02 -4.61
N ASN A 176 7.55 6.52 -4.83
CA ASN A 176 8.24 7.39 -3.89
C ASN A 176 8.88 8.60 -4.57
N HIS A 177 9.09 9.66 -3.80
CA HIS A 177 9.72 10.90 -4.26
C HIS A 177 11.25 10.73 -4.32
N GLU A 178 11.89 11.21 -5.39
CA GLU A 178 13.34 11.12 -5.59
C GLU A 178 14.16 12.21 -4.91
N GLY A 179 13.53 13.20 -4.31
CA GLY A 179 14.20 14.33 -3.65
C GLY A 179 14.69 14.04 -2.23
N TYR A 180 14.41 12.86 -1.68
CA TYR A 180 14.93 12.46 -0.38
C TYR A 180 16.37 11.91 -0.49
N SER A 181 17.11 11.98 0.61
CA SER A 181 18.47 11.42 0.71
C SER A 181 18.49 9.91 0.57
N LEU A 182 17.45 9.23 1.05
CA LEU A 182 17.22 7.82 0.84
C LEU A 182 16.34 7.62 -0.40
N GLN A 183 16.83 6.82 -1.34
CA GLN A 183 16.08 6.43 -2.53
C GLN A 183 15.88 4.92 -2.55
N VAL A 184 14.67 4.46 -2.94
CA VAL A 184 14.34 3.03 -2.92
C VAL A 184 15.25 2.24 -3.85
N ARG A 185 15.66 2.83 -4.98
CA ARG A 185 16.59 2.21 -5.94
C ARG A 185 17.96 1.83 -5.37
N ASP A 186 18.35 2.42 -4.23
CA ASP A 186 19.65 2.14 -3.60
C ASP A 186 19.56 0.95 -2.63
N LEU A 187 18.35 0.54 -2.23
CA LEU A 187 18.12 -0.53 -1.25
C LEU A 187 18.56 -1.92 -1.75
N PRO A 188 18.33 -2.32 -3.01
CA PRO A 188 18.82 -3.61 -3.50
C PRO A 188 20.31 -3.79 -3.27
N SER A 189 21.13 -2.80 -3.66
CA SER A 189 22.58 -2.84 -3.46
C SER A 189 22.98 -2.86 -1.97
N LYS A 190 22.30 -2.04 -1.14
CA LYS A 190 22.56 -2.00 0.31
C LYS A 190 22.19 -3.29 1.04
N CYS A 191 21.19 -4.02 0.53
CA CYS A 191 20.74 -5.29 1.07
C CYS A 191 21.39 -6.51 0.39
N GLU A 192 22.28 -6.32 -0.58
CA GLU A 192 22.88 -7.39 -1.39
C GLU A 192 21.83 -8.31 -2.06
N ILE A 193 20.72 -7.70 -2.51
CA ILE A 193 19.61 -8.40 -3.14
C ILE A 193 19.65 -8.16 -4.64
N ASP A 194 19.79 -9.26 -5.39
CA ASP A 194 19.63 -9.23 -6.84
C ASP A 194 18.14 -9.18 -7.20
N THR A 195 17.75 -8.19 -8.00
CA THR A 195 16.36 -8.00 -8.41
C THR A 195 16.26 -7.31 -9.76
N ARG A 196 15.21 -7.63 -10.50
CA ARG A 196 14.87 -6.92 -11.73
C ARG A 196 13.98 -5.74 -11.40
N VAL A 197 14.35 -4.56 -11.90
CA VAL A 197 13.61 -3.32 -11.64
C VAL A 197 13.10 -2.73 -12.95
N LEU A 198 11.80 -2.46 -13.00
CA LEU A 198 11.19 -1.60 -14.02
C LEU A 198 10.91 -0.25 -13.38
N ARG A 199 11.25 0.84 -14.06
CA ARG A 199 11.15 2.19 -13.50
C ARG A 199 10.52 3.15 -14.48
N TYR A 200 9.53 3.92 -13.98
CA TYR A 200 8.76 4.87 -14.78
C TYR A 200 8.58 6.20 -14.02
N PRO A 201 8.52 7.35 -14.71
CA PRO A 201 8.02 8.58 -14.10
C PRO A 201 6.59 8.39 -13.57
N TYR A 202 6.34 8.79 -12.33
CA TYR A 202 4.99 8.74 -11.80
C TYR A 202 4.20 9.98 -12.21
N TRP A 203 3.31 9.83 -13.17
CA TRP A 203 2.64 10.94 -13.84
C TRP A 203 1.65 11.73 -12.97
N LEU A 204 1.19 11.18 -11.82
CA LEU A 204 0.25 11.86 -10.92
C LEU A 204 0.92 12.87 -9.98
N ARG A 205 2.25 12.79 -9.78
CA ARG A 205 2.98 13.70 -8.88
C ARG A 205 4.39 13.99 -9.42
N LYS A 206 4.72 15.27 -9.53
CA LYS A 206 6.06 15.71 -9.95
C LYS A 206 7.11 15.25 -8.92
N GLY A 207 8.24 14.73 -9.42
CA GLY A 207 9.36 14.26 -8.62
C GLY A 207 9.19 12.85 -8.06
N TYR A 208 8.09 12.18 -8.39
CA TYR A 208 7.85 10.79 -8.01
C TYR A 208 8.19 9.82 -9.13
N VAL A 209 8.58 8.63 -8.73
CA VAL A 209 8.81 7.50 -9.62
C VAL A 209 8.01 6.29 -9.17
N GLU A 210 7.57 5.50 -10.14
CA GLU A 210 7.06 4.17 -9.94
C GLU A 210 8.16 3.17 -10.25
N GLU A 211 8.49 2.32 -9.29
CA GLU A 211 9.46 1.25 -9.42
C GLU A 211 8.81 -0.10 -9.11
N ILE A 212 9.05 -1.09 -9.95
CA ILE A 212 8.53 -2.44 -9.79
C ILE A 212 9.72 -3.38 -9.67
N TYR A 213 9.89 -3.90 -8.47
CA TYR A 213 10.92 -4.88 -8.15
C TYR A 213 10.34 -6.28 -8.26
N ARG A 214 11.01 -7.18 -8.98
CA ARG A 214 10.66 -8.60 -9.04
C ARG A 214 11.71 -9.42 -8.31
N PHE A 215 11.28 -10.13 -7.27
CA PHE A 215 12.15 -10.95 -6.46
C PHE A 215 12.03 -12.43 -6.86
N ASP A 216 13.16 -13.13 -6.88
CA ASP A 216 13.18 -14.60 -6.99
C ASP A 216 12.89 -15.18 -5.61
N THR A 217 11.63 -15.46 -5.30
CA THR A 217 11.17 -16.00 -4.01
C THR A 217 11.72 -17.40 -3.68
N HIS A 218 12.42 -18.04 -4.61
CA HIS A 218 13.10 -19.34 -4.39
C HIS A 218 14.54 -19.21 -3.83
N ARG A 219 15.11 -18.00 -3.73
CA ARG A 219 16.38 -17.77 -3.03
C ARG A 219 16.10 -17.61 -1.54
N LYS A 220 16.33 -18.66 -0.74
CA LYS A 220 16.44 -18.54 0.72
C LYS A 220 17.55 -17.54 1.03
N ALA A 221 17.18 -16.34 1.48
CA ALA A 221 18.12 -15.33 1.92
C ALA A 221 18.93 -15.87 3.11
N SER A 222 20.23 -15.73 3.05
CA SER A 222 21.13 -15.94 4.17
C SER A 222 20.77 -14.99 5.31
N SER A 223 20.47 -15.51 6.47
CA SER A 223 20.26 -14.91 7.80
C SER A 223 19.48 -13.57 7.88
N PRO A 224 18.47 -13.48 8.74
CA PRO A 224 17.76 -12.22 8.99
C PRO A 224 18.70 -11.20 9.60
N LEU A 225 18.74 -9.98 9.05
CA LEU A 225 19.31 -8.84 9.74
C LEU A 225 18.54 -8.57 11.03
N PRO A 226 19.20 -8.24 12.16
CA PRO A 226 18.51 -7.97 13.40
C PRO A 226 17.58 -6.76 13.24
N PHE A 227 16.31 -6.97 13.46
CA PHE A 227 15.30 -5.91 13.50
C PHE A 227 15.60 -5.05 14.74
N ILE A 228 16.11 -3.84 14.53
CA ILE A 228 16.41 -2.92 15.61
C ILE A 228 15.07 -2.40 16.14
N ARG A 229 14.77 -2.74 17.39
CA ARG A 229 13.61 -2.19 18.11
C ARG A 229 13.72 -0.66 18.15
N PRO A 230 12.63 0.09 17.92
CA PRO A 230 12.65 1.53 18.16
C PRO A 230 13.06 1.78 19.61
N ARG A 231 14.04 2.67 19.82
CA ARG A 231 14.37 3.16 21.14
C ARG A 231 13.17 3.95 21.64
N HIS A 232 12.59 3.52 22.73
CA HIS A 232 11.66 4.31 23.52
C HIS A 232 12.54 5.25 24.36
N ASP A 233 12.71 6.50 23.91
CA ASP A 233 13.09 7.63 24.75
C ASP A 233 11.83 8.39 25.15
#